data_0a638342ddf4d1b56214521031dc9f83
#
_entry.id   0a638342ddf4d1b56214521031dc9f83
#
_cell.length_a   1.000
_cell.length_b   1.000
_cell.length_c   1.000
_cell.angle_alpha   90.00
_cell.angle_beta   90.00
_cell.angle_gamma   90.00
#
_symmetry.space_group_name_H-M   'P 1'
#
loop_
_entity.id
_entity.type
_entity.pdbx_description
1 polymer ?
#
loop_
_entity_poly.entity_id
_entity_poly.type
_entity_poly.pdbx_seq_one_letter_code
_entity_poly.pdbx_strand_id
1 'polypeptide(L)'
;ISSVIPLISLVILIKNKEEFFNRNFVKFLLISGFLLTILILESNVYRPDAGLYHLPFIGILNSEKIIFGLSNLHFRYAHTSIIQYYAAISNNFIFKDNGIVFAQGIIATAIIINFVTQLYLYIKKGNFNFHFYFLLYVIIYVAYKMNRYSEYGNDAPAHFLVFFLISEVLINKDKFNLDQFLNNLILSLFIIQNKLTLILIVILSLIDIKKINLNEIIFKKKFIFLNFFFLIWITKNLIISGCALYPLEYSCIKHLSWVNINDVIEVSKSSEAWTKGISDIDSEEEVSTELFLSNFNWINSWLSLHFKYILKILFPYITICLFVISILYYGSKRKIISKDRKTLIYFLVLLLCSIIWFYKSPMYRYGYSFIISLISFSLAYISLNFSINLKRQKNVLIFMVILSLSTLLIKNIYRIAYTKNNYNNYPWPKYYAMDNNNLPGKFKKEK
;
A
#
# COMPACT_ATOMS: atom_id res chain seq x y z
N ILE A 1 22.50 -3.97 -8.15
CA ILE A 1 21.66 -5.06 -8.72
C ILE A 1 20.23 -4.95 -8.15
N SER A 2 20.05 -4.86 -6.81
CA SER A 2 18.72 -4.79 -6.17
C SER A 2 17.87 -3.59 -6.59
N SER A 3 18.46 -2.45 -6.88
CA SER A 3 17.75 -1.23 -7.31
C SER A 3 17.44 -1.22 -8.82
N VAL A 4 18.12 -2.07 -9.58
CA VAL A 4 17.90 -2.22 -11.03
C VAL A 4 16.80 -3.22 -11.33
N ILE A 5 16.59 -4.23 -10.47
CA ILE A 5 15.57 -5.27 -10.63
C ILE A 5 14.14 -4.70 -10.77
N PRO A 6 13.67 -3.73 -9.96
CA PRO A 6 12.35 -3.15 -10.14
C PRO A 6 12.22 -2.35 -11.45
N LEU A 7 13.28 -1.67 -11.88
CA LEU A 7 13.30 -0.98 -13.18
C LEU A 7 13.27 -1.98 -14.35
N ILE A 8 14.02 -3.07 -14.24
CA ILE A 8 13.97 -4.16 -15.22
C ILE A 8 12.61 -4.84 -15.21
N SER A 9 11.99 -5.06 -14.03
CA SER A 9 10.63 -5.60 -13.94
C SER A 9 9.60 -4.66 -14.56
N LEU A 10 9.76 -3.35 -14.41
CA LEU A 10 8.93 -2.35 -15.07
C LEU A 10 9.08 -2.46 -16.61
N VAL A 11 10.31 -2.60 -17.11
CA VAL A 11 10.60 -2.79 -18.54
C VAL A 11 10.01 -4.11 -19.05
N ILE A 12 10.10 -5.19 -18.27
CA ILE A 12 9.54 -6.51 -18.63
C ILE A 12 8.01 -6.47 -18.62
N LEU A 13 7.38 -5.79 -17.64
CA LEU A 13 5.93 -5.57 -17.61
C LEU A 13 5.44 -4.74 -18.79
N ILE A 14 6.25 -3.79 -19.24
CA ILE A 14 5.99 -2.99 -20.45
C ILE A 14 6.20 -3.84 -21.71
N LYS A 15 7.23 -4.65 -21.75
CA LYS A 15 7.62 -5.47 -22.90
C LYS A 15 6.59 -6.57 -23.24
N ASN A 16 5.93 -7.14 -22.26
CA ASN A 16 4.89 -8.15 -22.47
C ASN A 16 3.55 -7.60 -23.06
N LYS A 17 3.47 -6.30 -23.32
CA LYS A 17 2.35 -5.63 -24.02
C LYS A 17 2.80 -5.07 -25.39
N GLU A 18 3.69 -5.77 -26.06
CA GLU A 18 4.61 -5.33 -27.13
C GLU A 18 4.03 -4.72 -28.41
N GLU A 19 2.78 -4.81 -28.71
CA GLU A 19 2.28 -4.28 -30.01
C GLU A 19 2.11 -2.74 -30.07
N PHE A 20 2.33 -2.02 -28.95
CA PHE A 20 1.99 -0.59 -28.85
C PHE A 20 3.14 0.34 -28.47
N PHE A 21 4.32 -0.17 -28.07
CA PHE A 21 5.39 0.68 -27.58
C PHE A 21 6.53 0.88 -28.58
N ASN A 22 6.50 2.01 -29.25
CA ASN A 22 7.65 2.54 -29.97
C ASN A 22 8.82 2.76 -28.98
N ARG A 23 10.07 2.54 -29.45
CA ARG A 23 11.33 2.74 -28.70
C ARG A 23 11.39 4.12 -28.01
N ASN A 24 10.87 5.18 -28.63
CA ASN A 24 10.82 6.52 -28.07
C ASN A 24 9.84 6.63 -26.90
N PHE A 25 8.71 5.93 -26.95
CA PHE A 25 7.76 5.89 -25.85
C PHE A 25 8.33 5.15 -24.63
N VAL A 26 9.05 4.06 -24.82
CA VAL A 26 9.74 3.34 -23.73
C VAL A 26 10.81 4.24 -23.09
N LYS A 27 11.61 4.95 -23.90
CA LYS A 27 12.60 5.92 -23.38
C LYS A 27 11.92 7.03 -22.57
N PHE A 28 10.81 7.57 -23.07
CA PHE A 28 10.03 8.59 -22.36
C PHE A 28 9.52 8.07 -21.01
N LEU A 29 8.99 6.84 -20.95
CA LEU A 29 8.53 6.23 -19.69
C LEU A 29 9.68 6.02 -18.70
N LEU A 30 10.86 5.58 -19.17
CA LEU A 30 12.03 5.39 -18.31
C LEU A 30 12.52 6.73 -17.74
N ILE A 31 12.62 7.77 -18.56
CA ILE A 31 13.05 9.11 -18.11
C ILE A 31 12.01 9.68 -17.14
N SER A 32 10.72 9.62 -17.47
CA SER A 32 9.64 10.09 -16.60
C SER A 32 9.62 9.33 -15.28
N GLY A 33 9.86 8.02 -15.32
CA GLY A 33 9.96 7.18 -14.13
C GLY A 33 11.14 7.56 -13.25
N PHE A 34 12.28 7.79 -13.83
CA PHE A 34 13.47 8.24 -13.11
C PHE A 34 13.25 9.60 -12.42
N LEU A 35 12.72 10.58 -13.17
CA LEU A 35 12.41 11.91 -12.62
C LEU A 35 11.35 11.85 -11.52
N LEU A 36 10.29 11.05 -11.70
CA LEU A 36 9.27 10.87 -10.69
C LEU A 36 9.82 10.17 -9.44
N THR A 37 10.73 9.21 -9.61
CA THR A 37 11.39 8.55 -8.48
C THR A 37 12.19 9.56 -7.66
N ILE A 38 13.02 10.37 -8.31
CA ILE A 38 13.79 11.43 -7.63
C ILE A 38 12.84 12.38 -6.89
N LEU A 39 11.79 12.86 -7.56
CA LEU A 39 10.80 13.76 -6.95
C LEU A 39 10.16 13.16 -5.69
N ILE A 40 9.78 11.87 -5.73
CA ILE A 40 9.19 11.17 -4.61
C ILE A 40 10.20 11.01 -3.46
N LEU A 41 11.43 10.66 -3.76
CA LEU A 41 12.49 10.45 -2.76
C LEU A 41 12.89 11.76 -2.09
N GLU A 42 13.06 12.83 -2.87
CA GLU A 42 13.40 14.15 -2.34
C GLU A 42 12.27 14.78 -1.51
N SER A 43 11.00 14.40 -1.77
CA SER A 43 9.85 14.81 -0.96
C SER A 43 9.66 13.97 0.32
N ASN A 44 10.64 13.19 0.70
CA ASN A 44 10.62 12.35 1.90
C ASN A 44 10.43 13.20 3.17
N VAL A 45 9.67 12.66 4.12
CA VAL A 45 9.41 13.28 5.42
C VAL A 45 9.74 12.30 6.53
N TYR A 46 10.63 12.71 7.42
CA TYR A 46 10.93 11.96 8.63
C TYR A 46 9.71 11.92 9.56
N ARG A 47 9.47 10.74 10.14
CA ARG A 47 8.43 10.51 11.14
C ARG A 47 9.02 9.86 12.39
N PRO A 48 8.44 10.04 13.58
CA PRO A 48 8.95 9.44 14.81
C PRO A 48 9.14 7.92 14.70
N ASP A 49 8.23 7.22 14.04
CA ASP A 49 8.30 5.77 13.80
C ASP A 49 9.60 5.35 13.07
N ALA A 50 10.20 6.23 12.27
CA ALA A 50 11.45 5.97 11.57
C ALA A 50 12.60 5.71 12.56
N GLY A 51 12.78 6.60 13.53
CA GLY A 51 13.83 6.47 14.54
C GLY A 51 13.52 5.43 15.63
N LEU A 52 12.21 5.23 15.93
CA LEU A 52 11.81 4.30 16.97
C LEU A 52 12.09 2.83 16.62
N TYR A 53 11.79 2.40 15.39
CA TYR A 53 11.92 0.98 15.04
C TYR A 53 12.27 0.69 13.58
N HIS A 54 11.95 1.56 12.61
CA HIS A 54 12.25 1.24 11.21
C HIS A 54 13.76 1.26 10.91
N LEU A 55 14.45 2.34 11.26
CA LEU A 55 15.89 2.47 11.05
C LEU A 55 16.71 1.55 11.96
N PRO A 56 16.40 1.41 13.27
CA PRO A 56 17.05 0.42 14.12
C PRO A 56 16.95 -1.01 13.57
N PHE A 57 15.77 -1.40 13.09
CA PHE A 57 15.60 -2.72 12.50
C PHE A 57 16.46 -2.92 11.24
N ILE A 58 16.52 -1.91 10.35
CA ILE A 58 17.39 -1.95 9.17
C ILE A 58 18.87 -2.02 9.57
N GLY A 59 19.25 -1.28 10.61
CA GLY A 59 20.59 -1.36 11.19
C GLY A 59 20.94 -2.78 11.67
N ILE A 60 20.04 -3.40 12.43
CA ILE A 60 20.19 -4.79 12.88
C ILE A 60 20.34 -5.76 11.71
N LEU A 61 19.52 -5.62 10.67
CA LEU A 61 19.60 -6.48 9.48
C LEU A 61 20.94 -6.37 8.75
N ASN A 62 21.61 -5.22 8.83
CA ASN A 62 22.89 -4.98 8.14
C ASN A 62 24.11 -5.30 8.98
N SER A 63 24.02 -5.22 10.32
CA SER A 63 25.17 -5.39 11.21
C SER A 63 25.20 -6.75 11.91
N GLU A 64 24.03 -7.35 12.13
CA GLU A 64 23.91 -8.53 12.97
C GLU A 64 23.65 -9.80 12.17
N LYS A 65 23.97 -10.95 12.76
CA LYS A 65 23.52 -12.26 12.30
C LYS A 65 22.04 -12.47 12.63
N ILE A 66 21.49 -13.62 12.25
CA ILE A 66 20.11 -13.98 12.59
C ILE A 66 19.94 -14.02 14.11
N ILE A 67 19.01 -13.21 14.62
CA ILE A 67 18.67 -13.13 16.04
C ILE A 67 17.33 -13.81 16.26
N PHE A 68 17.32 -14.83 17.12
CA PHE A 68 16.09 -15.49 17.57
C PHE A 68 15.41 -14.64 18.65
N GLY A 69 14.09 -14.51 18.56
CA GLY A 69 13.32 -13.75 19.54
C GLY A 69 13.57 -12.23 19.50
N LEU A 70 13.87 -11.67 18.32
CA LEU A 70 14.12 -10.23 18.17
C LEU A 70 12.91 -9.39 18.63
N SER A 71 11.69 -9.95 18.60
CA SER A 71 10.48 -9.31 19.14
C SER A 71 10.57 -8.98 20.63
N ASN A 72 11.42 -9.68 21.39
CA ASN A 72 11.59 -9.43 22.83
C ASN A 72 12.40 -8.14 23.11
N LEU A 73 13.20 -7.67 22.15
CA LEU A 73 13.83 -6.34 22.25
C LEU A 73 12.83 -5.23 22.04
N HIS A 74 11.96 -5.41 21.05
CA HIS A 74 10.88 -4.46 20.75
C HIS A 74 9.80 -5.18 19.94
N PHE A 75 8.56 -5.17 20.44
CA PHE A 75 7.43 -5.90 19.82
C PHE A 75 7.19 -5.54 18.35
N ARG A 76 7.50 -4.30 17.93
CA ARG A 76 7.34 -3.85 16.54
C ARG A 76 8.31 -4.53 15.57
N TYR A 77 9.39 -5.16 16.05
CA TYR A 77 10.28 -5.96 15.18
C TYR A 77 9.60 -7.23 14.67
N ALA A 78 8.57 -7.74 15.36
CA ALA A 78 7.75 -8.82 14.84
C ALA A 78 6.76 -8.40 13.75
N HIS A 79 6.41 -7.10 13.67
CA HIS A 79 5.57 -6.54 12.61
C HIS A 79 6.36 -6.10 11.36
N THR A 80 7.57 -6.59 11.20
CA THR A 80 8.46 -6.17 10.12
C THR A 80 7.95 -6.54 8.75
N SER A 81 8.09 -5.61 7.85
CA SER A 81 7.67 -5.69 6.46
C SER A 81 8.78 -6.21 5.56
N ILE A 82 8.43 -6.93 4.51
CA ILE A 82 9.36 -7.33 3.45
C ILE A 82 10.09 -6.13 2.83
N ILE A 83 9.45 -4.96 2.79
CA ILE A 83 10.04 -3.70 2.28
C ILE A 83 11.24 -3.26 3.12
N GLN A 84 11.29 -3.55 4.42
CA GLN A 84 12.43 -3.22 5.26
C GLN A 84 13.66 -4.06 4.91
N TYR A 85 13.49 -5.31 4.47
CA TYR A 85 14.59 -6.12 3.93
C TYR A 85 15.10 -5.54 2.61
N TYR A 86 14.20 -5.08 1.73
CA TYR A 86 14.60 -4.35 0.53
C TYR A 86 15.35 -3.06 0.85
N ALA A 87 14.89 -2.33 1.86
CA ALA A 87 15.56 -1.13 2.35
C ALA A 87 16.96 -1.45 2.89
N ALA A 88 17.11 -2.54 3.66
CA ALA A 88 18.41 -3.00 4.15
C ALA A 88 19.37 -3.37 3.00
N ILE A 89 18.90 -4.09 1.98
CA ILE A 89 19.71 -4.43 0.79
C ILE A 89 20.10 -3.16 0.02
N SER A 90 19.22 -2.16 -0.04
CA SER A 90 19.47 -0.89 -0.73
C SER A 90 20.42 0.04 0.06
N ASN A 91 20.60 -0.18 1.36
CA ASN A 91 21.63 0.42 2.17
C ASN A 91 22.96 -0.30 1.91
N ASN A 92 23.64 0.04 0.85
CA ASN A 92 24.84 -0.60 0.35
C ASN A 92 25.92 0.42 -0.02
N PHE A 93 27.10 -0.04 -0.50
CA PHE A 93 28.23 0.81 -0.83
C PHE A 93 27.95 1.88 -1.90
N ILE A 94 26.95 1.68 -2.77
CA ILE A 94 26.57 2.64 -3.83
C ILE A 94 25.69 3.75 -3.27
N PHE A 95 24.61 3.37 -2.56
CA PHE A 95 23.59 4.33 -2.13
C PHE A 95 23.74 4.74 -0.66
N LYS A 96 24.55 3.98 0.11
CA LYS A 96 24.70 4.18 1.54
C LYS A 96 23.32 4.25 2.22
N ASP A 97 23.20 5.06 3.24
CA ASP A 97 21.97 5.23 4.01
C ASP A 97 20.83 5.88 3.19
N ASN A 98 21.19 6.61 2.16
CA ASN A 98 20.19 7.23 1.27
C ASN A 98 19.41 6.19 0.45
N GLY A 99 19.92 4.96 0.32
CA GLY A 99 19.24 3.86 -0.36
C GLY A 99 18.01 3.32 0.38
N ILE A 100 17.88 3.58 1.68
CA ILE A 100 16.82 2.99 2.52
C ILE A 100 15.41 3.28 2.00
N VAL A 101 15.15 4.48 1.52
CA VAL A 101 13.83 4.89 1.01
C VAL A 101 13.58 4.51 -0.47
N PHE A 102 14.59 3.96 -1.14
CA PHE A 102 14.49 3.59 -2.55
C PHE A 102 13.39 2.58 -2.86
N ALA A 103 13.31 1.51 -2.06
CA ALA A 103 12.35 0.44 -2.29
C ALA A 103 10.91 0.96 -2.39
N GLN A 104 10.56 1.87 -1.51
CA GLN A 104 9.24 2.47 -1.44
C GLN A 104 9.00 3.43 -2.61
N GLY A 105 9.96 4.31 -2.88
CA GLY A 105 9.88 5.28 -3.98
C GLY A 105 9.75 4.60 -5.35
N ILE A 106 10.49 3.54 -5.59
CA ILE A 106 10.43 2.76 -6.84
C ILE A 106 9.06 2.08 -7.00
N ILE A 107 8.51 1.46 -5.94
CA ILE A 107 7.18 0.83 -6.00
C ILE A 107 6.11 1.87 -6.32
N ALA A 108 6.12 3.00 -5.61
CA ALA A 108 5.17 4.08 -5.85
C ALA A 108 5.26 4.59 -7.30
N THR A 109 6.48 4.87 -7.77
CA THR A 109 6.73 5.33 -9.15
C THR A 109 6.23 4.32 -10.18
N ALA A 110 6.59 3.04 -10.02
CA ALA A 110 6.22 1.99 -10.96
C ALA A 110 4.71 1.87 -11.11
N ILE A 111 3.97 1.94 -10.00
CA ILE A 111 2.51 1.83 -10.01
C ILE A 111 1.86 3.08 -10.58
N ILE A 112 2.32 4.28 -10.22
CA ILE A 112 1.81 5.54 -10.78
C ILE A 112 2.00 5.55 -12.31
N ILE A 113 3.20 5.22 -12.80
CA ILE A 113 3.48 5.18 -14.24
C ILE A 113 2.62 4.11 -14.93
N ASN A 114 2.46 2.93 -14.33
CA ASN A 114 1.58 1.91 -14.88
C ASN A 114 0.15 2.44 -15.04
N PHE A 115 -0.41 3.06 -14.00
CA PHE A 115 -1.78 3.59 -14.03
C PHE A 115 -1.94 4.71 -15.06
N VAL A 116 -1.02 5.66 -15.11
CA VAL A 116 -1.02 6.75 -16.09
C VAL A 116 -0.90 6.21 -17.52
N THR A 117 -0.02 5.23 -17.74
CA THR A 117 0.12 4.57 -19.04
C THR A 117 -1.18 3.88 -19.46
N GLN A 118 -1.85 3.18 -18.56
CA GLN A 118 -3.12 2.53 -18.86
C GLN A 118 -4.21 3.55 -19.16
N LEU A 119 -4.31 4.62 -18.37
CA LEU A 119 -5.25 5.73 -18.64
C LEU A 119 -4.99 6.33 -20.03
N TYR A 120 -3.73 6.59 -20.37
CA TYR A 120 -3.35 7.09 -21.71
C TYR A 120 -3.81 6.16 -22.83
N LEU A 121 -3.57 4.84 -22.68
CA LEU A 121 -3.98 3.84 -23.66
C LEU A 121 -5.51 3.78 -23.84
N TYR A 122 -6.27 3.85 -22.76
CA TYR A 122 -7.72 3.91 -22.80
C TYR A 122 -8.22 5.17 -23.50
N ILE A 123 -7.65 6.33 -23.18
CA ILE A 123 -7.99 7.61 -23.81
C ILE A 123 -7.66 7.57 -25.31
N LYS A 124 -6.49 7.03 -25.70
CA LYS A 124 -6.09 6.90 -27.10
C LYS A 124 -7.07 6.04 -27.90
N LYS A 125 -7.51 4.91 -27.30
CA LYS A 125 -8.48 3.98 -27.90
C LYS A 125 -9.94 4.47 -27.82
N GLY A 126 -10.25 5.50 -27.03
CA GLY A 126 -11.62 5.93 -26.76
C GLY A 126 -12.44 4.90 -25.96
N ASN A 127 -11.80 4.02 -25.19
CA ASN A 127 -12.44 2.95 -24.43
C ASN A 127 -12.53 3.32 -22.94
N PHE A 128 -13.66 3.88 -22.53
CA PHE A 128 -13.91 4.33 -21.17
C PHE A 128 -14.73 3.29 -20.40
N ASN A 129 -14.10 2.17 -20.06
CA ASN A 129 -14.70 1.07 -19.33
C ASN A 129 -14.60 1.26 -17.79
N PHE A 130 -15.10 0.29 -17.03
CA PHE A 130 -15.08 0.30 -15.56
C PHE A 130 -13.66 0.45 -14.99
N HIS A 131 -12.70 -0.28 -15.53
CA HIS A 131 -11.31 -0.23 -15.08
C HIS A 131 -10.68 1.16 -15.32
N PHE A 132 -11.00 1.82 -16.45
CA PHE A 132 -10.55 3.19 -16.70
C PHE A 132 -11.01 4.16 -15.61
N TYR A 133 -12.32 4.16 -15.28
CA TYR A 133 -12.83 5.04 -14.23
C TYR A 133 -12.29 4.70 -12.85
N PHE A 134 -12.13 3.42 -12.53
CA PHE A 134 -11.47 3.01 -11.29
C PHE A 134 -10.07 3.62 -11.18
N LEU A 135 -9.23 3.47 -12.21
CA LEU A 135 -7.89 4.06 -12.23
C LEU A 135 -7.90 5.58 -12.11
N LEU A 136 -8.82 6.25 -12.81
CA LEU A 136 -8.96 7.70 -12.76
C LEU A 136 -9.21 8.18 -11.31
N TYR A 137 -10.16 7.57 -10.60
CA TYR A 137 -10.48 7.96 -9.24
C TYR A 137 -9.36 7.61 -8.25
N VAL A 138 -8.67 6.48 -8.43
CA VAL A 138 -7.50 6.14 -7.63
C VAL A 138 -6.37 7.16 -7.87
N ILE A 139 -6.09 7.57 -9.10
CA ILE A 139 -5.05 8.57 -9.40
C ILE A 139 -5.40 9.95 -8.84
N ILE A 140 -6.67 10.36 -8.86
CA ILE A 140 -7.13 11.58 -8.19
C ILE A 140 -6.83 11.52 -6.69
N TYR A 141 -7.12 10.40 -6.02
CA TYR A 141 -6.78 10.22 -4.61
C TYR A 141 -5.27 10.27 -4.36
N VAL A 142 -4.48 9.54 -5.14
CA VAL A 142 -3.02 9.52 -5.04
C VAL A 142 -2.43 10.93 -5.21
N ALA A 143 -2.91 11.65 -6.20
CA ALA A 143 -2.46 13.01 -6.47
C ALA A 143 -2.82 13.99 -5.34
N TYR A 144 -4.06 13.95 -4.89
CA TYR A 144 -4.58 14.89 -3.91
C TYR A 144 -4.08 14.61 -2.51
N LYS A 145 -4.22 13.37 -2.02
CA LYS A 145 -4.07 13.09 -0.57
C LYS A 145 -2.94 12.16 -0.21
N MET A 146 -2.64 11.18 -1.02
CA MET A 146 -1.61 10.24 -0.67
C MET A 146 -0.25 10.93 -0.58
N ASN A 147 0.44 10.82 0.54
CA ASN A 147 1.62 11.63 0.80
C ASN A 147 2.77 10.90 1.49
N ARG A 148 2.64 9.60 1.72
CA ARG A 148 3.64 8.81 2.43
C ARG A 148 4.36 7.83 1.51
N TYR A 149 4.67 8.24 0.28
CA TYR A 149 5.24 7.30 -0.70
C TYR A 149 6.71 6.97 -0.45
N SER A 150 7.44 7.84 0.22
CA SER A 150 8.88 7.72 0.43
C SER A 150 9.28 7.81 1.90
N GLU A 151 8.38 7.48 2.81
CA GLU A 151 8.70 7.38 4.23
C GLU A 151 9.44 6.07 4.53
N TYR A 152 10.03 5.99 5.71
CA TYR A 152 10.71 4.77 6.19
C TYR A 152 9.73 3.65 6.58
N GLY A 153 8.44 3.96 6.68
CA GLY A 153 7.37 3.00 7.00
C GLY A 153 6.88 2.22 5.78
N ASN A 154 6.07 1.22 6.03
CA ASN A 154 5.58 0.26 5.03
C ASN A 154 4.13 0.50 4.57
N ASP A 155 3.46 1.53 5.08
CA ASP A 155 2.04 1.75 4.81
C ASP A 155 1.78 2.06 3.33
N ALA A 156 2.47 3.06 2.78
CA ALA A 156 2.23 3.49 1.41
C ALA A 156 2.53 2.41 0.36
N PRO A 157 3.69 1.71 0.39
CA PRO A 157 3.94 0.65 -0.58
C PRO A 157 2.88 -0.46 -0.53
N ALA A 158 2.43 -0.86 0.67
CA ALA A 158 1.40 -1.88 0.81
C ALA A 158 0.09 -1.47 0.13
N HIS A 159 -0.37 -0.25 0.35
CA HIS A 159 -1.61 0.26 -0.23
C HIS A 159 -1.51 0.53 -1.74
N PHE A 160 -0.35 0.97 -2.24
CA PHE A 160 -0.11 1.05 -3.69
C PHE A 160 -0.23 -0.32 -4.36
N LEU A 161 0.34 -1.35 -3.75
CA LEU A 161 0.25 -2.71 -4.24
C LEU A 161 -1.19 -3.25 -4.21
N VAL A 162 -2.01 -2.87 -3.21
CA VAL A 162 -3.44 -3.19 -3.19
C VAL A 162 -4.17 -2.56 -4.38
N PHE A 163 -3.96 -1.27 -4.66
CA PHE A 163 -4.54 -0.63 -5.84
C PHE A 163 -4.10 -1.32 -7.13
N PHE A 164 -2.83 -1.71 -7.20
CA PHE A 164 -2.30 -2.43 -8.36
C PHE A 164 -2.94 -3.81 -8.52
N LEU A 165 -3.07 -4.59 -7.44
CA LEU A 165 -3.74 -5.90 -7.47
C LEU A 165 -5.19 -5.77 -7.95
N ILE A 166 -5.93 -4.79 -7.43
CA ILE A 166 -7.32 -4.55 -7.86
C ILE A 166 -7.36 -4.19 -9.35
N SER A 167 -6.44 -3.37 -9.83
CA SER A 167 -6.31 -3.06 -11.26
C SER A 167 -6.09 -4.32 -12.09
N GLU A 168 -5.18 -5.21 -11.68
CA GLU A 168 -4.86 -6.44 -12.40
C GLU A 168 -6.04 -7.43 -12.44
N VAL A 169 -6.77 -7.60 -11.34
CA VAL A 169 -7.97 -8.47 -11.34
C VAL A 169 -9.11 -7.88 -12.18
N LEU A 170 -9.24 -6.55 -12.27
CA LEU A 170 -10.24 -5.89 -13.11
C LEU A 170 -9.94 -6.01 -14.61
N ILE A 171 -8.67 -5.91 -15.01
CA ILE A 171 -8.26 -6.08 -16.43
C ILE A 171 -8.57 -7.49 -16.91
N ASN A 172 -8.31 -8.49 -16.07
CA ASN A 172 -8.33 -9.90 -16.44
C ASN A 172 -9.63 -10.61 -16.02
N LYS A 173 -10.64 -9.88 -15.58
CA LYS A 173 -11.87 -10.45 -15.00
C LYS A 173 -12.65 -11.38 -15.93
N ASP A 174 -12.64 -11.11 -17.24
CA ASP A 174 -13.48 -11.83 -18.20
C ASP A 174 -12.80 -13.11 -18.73
N LYS A 175 -11.48 -13.19 -18.67
CA LYS A 175 -10.72 -14.34 -19.16
C LYS A 175 -9.84 -14.91 -18.05
N PHE A 176 -10.09 -16.18 -17.69
CA PHE A 176 -9.21 -16.87 -16.77
C PHE A 176 -7.88 -17.20 -17.45
N ASN A 177 -6.79 -16.86 -16.79
CA ASN A 177 -5.44 -17.20 -17.17
C ASN A 177 -4.67 -17.68 -15.93
N LEU A 178 -4.15 -18.91 -15.97
CA LEU A 178 -3.46 -19.54 -14.84
C LEU A 178 -2.20 -18.73 -14.43
N ASP A 179 -1.44 -18.24 -15.40
CA ASP A 179 -0.23 -17.46 -15.10
C ASP A 179 -0.57 -16.14 -14.41
N GLN A 180 -1.66 -15.49 -14.81
CA GLN A 180 -2.14 -14.26 -14.17
C GLN A 180 -2.70 -14.54 -12.77
N PHE A 181 -3.40 -15.66 -12.60
CA PHE A 181 -3.87 -16.09 -11.28
C PHE A 181 -2.69 -16.26 -10.31
N LEU A 182 -1.63 -16.95 -10.73
CA LEU A 182 -0.41 -17.13 -9.94
C LEU A 182 0.30 -15.81 -9.65
N ASN A 183 0.38 -14.90 -10.62
CA ASN A 183 0.93 -13.57 -10.41
C ASN A 183 0.14 -12.79 -9.35
N ASN A 184 -1.19 -12.85 -9.38
CA ASN A 184 -2.06 -12.19 -8.39
C ASN A 184 -1.87 -12.79 -7.00
N LEU A 185 -1.68 -14.11 -6.88
CA LEU A 185 -1.38 -14.77 -5.60
C LEU A 185 -0.01 -14.34 -5.05
N ILE A 186 1.03 -14.31 -5.90
CA ILE A 186 2.36 -13.83 -5.50
C ILE A 186 2.29 -12.38 -5.04
N LEU A 187 1.58 -11.54 -5.76
CA LEU A 187 1.37 -10.13 -5.40
C LEU A 187 0.61 -10.00 -4.08
N SER A 188 -0.44 -10.81 -3.88
CA SER A 188 -1.20 -10.83 -2.60
C SER A 188 -0.32 -11.26 -1.44
N LEU A 189 0.52 -12.28 -1.62
CA LEU A 189 1.47 -12.72 -0.60
C LEU A 189 2.48 -11.61 -0.27
N PHE A 190 2.99 -10.91 -1.29
CA PHE A 190 3.90 -9.78 -1.09
C PHE A 190 3.21 -8.61 -0.33
N ILE A 191 1.93 -8.33 -0.61
CA ILE A 191 1.13 -7.34 0.14
C ILE A 191 1.01 -7.75 1.61
N ILE A 192 0.70 -9.02 1.89
CA ILE A 192 0.53 -9.55 3.24
C ILE A 192 1.85 -9.49 4.01
N GLN A 193 2.96 -9.88 3.38
CA GLN A 193 4.30 -9.79 3.97
C GLN A 193 4.74 -8.35 4.22
N ASN A 194 4.19 -7.41 3.47
CA ASN A 194 4.41 -5.99 3.69
C ASN A 194 3.56 -5.47 4.85
N LYS A 195 2.27 -5.88 4.92
CA LYS A 195 1.34 -5.44 5.96
C LYS A 195 0.26 -6.48 6.24
N LEU A 196 0.38 -7.16 7.38
CA LEU A 196 -0.51 -8.26 7.77
C LEU A 196 -1.99 -7.83 7.89
N THR A 197 -2.28 -6.57 8.25
CA THR A 197 -3.65 -6.06 8.32
C THR A 197 -4.40 -6.11 6.98
N LEU A 198 -3.69 -6.30 5.86
CA LEU A 198 -4.24 -6.43 4.53
C LEU A 198 -4.45 -7.89 4.09
N ILE A 199 -4.36 -8.87 5.01
CA ILE A 199 -4.38 -10.31 4.70
C ILE A 199 -5.60 -10.72 3.87
N LEU A 200 -6.76 -10.13 4.11
CA LEU A 200 -7.99 -10.47 3.41
C LEU A 200 -7.99 -10.12 1.92
N ILE A 201 -7.03 -9.31 1.45
CA ILE A 201 -6.94 -8.95 0.03
C ILE A 201 -6.68 -10.18 -0.86
N VAL A 202 -6.11 -11.25 -0.29
CA VAL A 202 -5.87 -12.51 -1.02
C VAL A 202 -7.17 -13.11 -1.59
N ILE A 203 -8.31 -12.84 -0.97
CA ILE A 203 -9.63 -13.33 -1.42
C ILE A 203 -9.90 -12.86 -2.85
N LEU A 204 -9.48 -11.63 -3.23
CA LEU A 204 -9.62 -11.15 -4.62
C LEU A 204 -8.90 -12.04 -5.63
N SER A 205 -7.73 -12.55 -5.25
CA SER A 205 -6.93 -13.45 -6.10
C SER A 205 -7.52 -14.87 -6.15
N LEU A 206 -8.25 -15.27 -5.12
CA LEU A 206 -8.82 -16.63 -4.99
C LEU A 206 -10.19 -16.79 -5.64
N ILE A 207 -10.83 -15.75 -6.15
CA ILE A 207 -12.19 -15.79 -6.71
C ILE A 207 -12.33 -16.83 -7.83
N ASP A 208 -11.33 -16.97 -8.68
CA ASP A 208 -11.34 -17.94 -9.79
C ASP A 208 -10.67 -19.29 -9.43
N ILE A 209 -10.45 -19.62 -8.16
CA ILE A 209 -9.77 -20.84 -7.69
C ILE A 209 -10.43 -22.13 -8.20
N LYS A 210 -11.75 -22.14 -8.35
CA LYS A 210 -12.52 -23.30 -8.84
C LYS A 210 -12.20 -23.66 -10.30
N LYS A 211 -11.55 -22.79 -11.06
CA LYS A 211 -11.14 -23.01 -12.45
C LYS A 211 -9.77 -23.68 -12.59
N ILE A 212 -9.14 -23.99 -11.47
CA ILE A 212 -7.79 -24.51 -11.43
C ILE A 212 -7.80 -26.02 -11.40
N ASN A 213 -6.99 -26.61 -12.27
CA ASN A 213 -6.61 -27.99 -12.18
C ASN A 213 -5.34 -28.13 -11.34
N LEU A 214 -5.41 -28.80 -10.20
CA LEU A 214 -4.28 -28.97 -9.28
C LEU A 214 -3.07 -29.64 -9.98
N ASN A 215 -3.30 -30.59 -10.87
CA ASN A 215 -2.24 -31.28 -11.56
C ASN A 215 -1.45 -30.35 -12.51
N GLU A 216 -2.08 -29.31 -13.02
CA GLU A 216 -1.42 -28.32 -13.89
C GLU A 216 -0.61 -27.28 -13.12
N ILE A 217 -1.01 -26.99 -11.87
CA ILE A 217 -0.41 -25.91 -11.09
C ILE A 217 0.86 -26.34 -10.35
N ILE A 218 0.92 -27.59 -9.85
CA ILE A 218 1.99 -28.08 -8.95
C ILE A 218 3.37 -27.94 -9.59
N PHE A 219 3.49 -28.19 -10.90
CA PHE A 219 4.76 -28.12 -11.64
C PHE A 219 5.06 -26.74 -12.23
N LYS A 220 4.20 -25.74 -12.03
CA LYS A 220 4.47 -24.37 -12.50
C LYS A 220 5.56 -23.72 -11.64
N LYS A 221 6.62 -23.20 -12.27
CA LYS A 221 7.70 -22.48 -11.58
C LYS A 221 7.19 -21.38 -10.65
N LYS A 222 6.13 -20.66 -11.07
CA LYS A 222 5.50 -19.62 -10.25
C LYS A 222 4.84 -20.16 -8.98
N PHE A 223 4.25 -21.36 -9.04
CA PHE A 223 3.65 -22.00 -7.89
C PHE A 223 4.72 -22.49 -6.90
N ILE A 224 5.79 -23.09 -7.42
CA ILE A 224 6.96 -23.46 -6.60
C ILE A 224 7.55 -22.22 -5.91
N PHE A 225 7.73 -21.12 -6.66
CA PHE A 225 8.21 -19.86 -6.11
C PHE A 225 7.26 -19.30 -5.04
N LEU A 226 5.94 -19.33 -5.27
CA LEU A 226 4.94 -18.87 -4.29
C LEU A 226 5.06 -19.62 -2.97
N ASN A 227 5.14 -20.96 -3.02
CA ASN A 227 5.28 -21.80 -1.82
C ASN A 227 6.59 -21.55 -1.10
N PHE A 228 7.70 -21.49 -1.84
CA PHE A 228 9.03 -21.19 -1.28
C PHE A 228 9.06 -19.82 -0.60
N PHE A 229 8.50 -18.81 -1.25
CA PHE A 229 8.41 -17.45 -0.72
C PHE A 229 7.52 -17.38 0.53
N PHE A 230 6.43 -18.14 0.56
CA PHE A 230 5.57 -18.27 1.74
C PHE A 230 6.30 -18.96 2.89
N LEU A 231 7.00 -20.06 2.63
CA LEU A 231 7.75 -20.80 3.65
C LEU A 231 8.87 -19.95 4.26
N ILE A 232 9.63 -19.23 3.46
CA ILE A 232 10.66 -18.31 3.96
C ILE A 232 10.04 -17.26 4.89
N TRP A 233 8.89 -16.71 4.52
CA TRP A 233 8.21 -15.71 5.35
C TRP A 233 7.76 -16.29 6.68
N ILE A 234 7.14 -17.46 6.70
CA ILE A 234 6.74 -18.14 7.95
C ILE A 234 7.98 -18.44 8.80
N THR A 235 9.04 -19.00 8.21
CA THR A 235 10.30 -19.29 8.93
C THR A 235 10.89 -18.02 9.55
N LYS A 236 10.92 -16.91 8.81
CA LYS A 236 11.36 -15.61 9.33
C LYS A 236 10.51 -15.17 10.53
N ASN A 237 9.19 -15.28 10.45
CA ASN A 237 8.30 -14.90 11.55
C ASN A 237 8.53 -15.77 12.80
N LEU A 238 8.70 -17.08 12.62
CA LEU A 238 9.02 -18.00 13.73
C LEU A 238 10.37 -17.66 14.38
N ILE A 239 11.38 -17.32 13.59
CA ILE A 239 12.70 -16.91 14.14
C ILE A 239 12.55 -15.64 14.97
N ILE A 240 11.85 -14.62 14.47
CA ILE A 240 11.77 -13.31 15.11
C ILE A 240 10.87 -13.33 16.34
N SER A 241 9.73 -14.01 16.30
CA SER A 241 8.70 -13.95 17.36
C SER A 241 8.23 -15.31 17.88
N GLY A 242 8.63 -16.40 17.23
CA GLY A 242 8.09 -17.73 17.49
C GLY A 242 6.64 -17.93 17.03
N CYS A 243 6.04 -16.96 16.35
CA CYS A 243 4.67 -17.01 15.85
C CYS A 243 4.65 -16.91 14.32
N ALA A 244 3.89 -17.78 13.66
CA ALA A 244 3.73 -17.69 12.21
C ALA A 244 3.07 -16.38 11.76
N LEU A 245 2.10 -15.89 12.54
CA LEU A 245 1.34 -14.64 12.29
C LEU A 245 1.28 -13.82 13.59
N TYR A 246 2.35 -13.10 13.92
CA TYR A 246 2.39 -12.24 15.10
C TYR A 246 1.43 -11.02 14.96
N PRO A 247 0.67 -10.63 16.01
CA PRO A 247 0.60 -11.15 17.35
C PRO A 247 -0.60 -12.10 17.60
N LEU A 248 -0.85 -13.08 16.72
CA LEU A 248 -1.91 -14.07 16.92
C LEU A 248 -1.38 -15.24 17.75
N GLU A 249 -1.79 -15.35 19.01
CA GLU A 249 -1.32 -16.36 19.97
C GLU A 249 -1.43 -17.80 19.45
N TYR A 250 -2.52 -18.12 18.74
CA TYR A 250 -2.77 -19.45 18.16
C TYR A 250 -1.77 -19.85 17.07
N SER A 251 -1.04 -18.87 16.51
CA SER A 251 -0.02 -19.11 15.50
C SER A 251 1.37 -19.32 16.10
N CYS A 252 1.52 -19.28 17.42
CA CYS A 252 2.80 -19.32 18.13
C CYS A 252 3.15 -20.73 18.58
N ILE A 253 4.43 -21.09 18.46
CA ILE A 253 5.00 -22.35 18.98
C ILE A 253 5.45 -22.11 20.42
N LYS A 254 4.60 -22.47 21.38
CA LYS A 254 4.76 -22.16 22.81
C LYS A 254 6.02 -22.72 23.47
N HIS A 255 6.60 -23.77 22.90
CA HIS A 255 7.78 -24.45 23.46
C HIS A 255 9.12 -23.85 23.04
N LEU A 256 9.13 -22.83 22.19
CA LEU A 256 10.36 -22.15 21.82
C LEU A 256 10.81 -21.25 22.96
N SER A 257 12.10 -21.31 23.30
CA SER A 257 12.68 -20.60 24.48
C SER A 257 12.57 -19.07 24.40
N TRP A 258 12.37 -18.52 23.22
CA TRP A 258 12.23 -17.08 23.02
C TRP A 258 10.78 -16.60 22.92
N VAL A 259 9.78 -17.47 23.16
CA VAL A 259 8.37 -17.10 23.07
C VAL A 259 7.79 -16.84 24.45
N ASN A 260 7.26 -15.63 24.64
CA ASN A 260 6.42 -15.29 25.78
C ASN A 260 4.98 -15.06 25.29
N ILE A 261 4.09 -16.01 25.57
CA ILE A 261 2.69 -15.95 25.13
C ILE A 261 1.93 -14.80 25.79
N ASN A 262 2.22 -14.49 27.04
CA ASN A 262 1.54 -13.40 27.75
C ASN A 262 1.84 -12.05 27.10
N ASP A 263 3.10 -11.83 26.70
CA ASP A 263 3.49 -10.61 25.98
C ASP A 263 2.81 -10.54 24.61
N VAL A 264 2.66 -11.67 23.91
CA VAL A 264 1.95 -11.72 22.60
C VAL A 264 0.50 -11.33 22.77
N ILE A 265 -0.19 -11.85 23.80
CA ILE A 265 -1.59 -11.53 24.09
C ILE A 265 -1.74 -10.05 24.45
N GLU A 266 -0.86 -9.54 25.31
CA GLU A 266 -0.85 -8.13 25.71
C GLU A 266 -0.62 -7.21 24.52
N VAL A 267 0.36 -7.49 23.67
CA VAL A 267 0.63 -6.72 22.46
C VAL A 267 -0.54 -6.78 21.49
N SER A 268 -1.22 -7.91 21.36
CA SER A 268 -2.41 -8.03 20.52
C SER A 268 -3.53 -7.09 20.98
N LYS A 269 -3.86 -7.13 22.29
CA LYS A 269 -4.91 -6.31 22.90
C LYS A 269 -4.55 -4.82 22.89
N SER A 270 -3.34 -4.48 23.33
CA SER A 270 -2.88 -3.08 23.39
C SER A 270 -2.78 -2.45 22.00
N SER A 271 -2.32 -3.19 20.99
CA SER A 271 -2.27 -2.71 19.61
C SER A 271 -3.68 -2.49 19.04
N GLU A 272 -4.63 -3.36 19.31
CA GLU A 272 -6.03 -3.19 18.92
C GLU A 272 -6.64 -1.97 19.59
N ALA A 273 -6.48 -1.83 20.92
CA ALA A 273 -6.99 -0.70 21.68
C ALA A 273 -6.39 0.64 21.22
N TRP A 274 -5.09 0.66 20.91
CA TRP A 274 -4.44 1.85 20.40
C TRP A 274 -5.02 2.31 19.06
N THR A 275 -5.31 1.38 18.14
CA THR A 275 -5.93 1.73 16.85
C THR A 275 -7.36 2.22 16.98
N LYS A 276 -8.02 1.93 18.10
CA LYS A 276 -9.39 2.32 18.46
C LYS A 276 -9.46 3.61 19.29
N GLY A 277 -8.30 4.14 19.71
CA GLY A 277 -8.20 5.45 20.35
C GLY A 277 -8.17 5.41 21.88
N ILE A 278 -7.66 4.35 22.51
CA ILE A 278 -7.51 4.27 23.98
C ILE A 278 -6.63 5.41 24.53
N SER A 279 -5.72 5.95 23.72
CA SER A 279 -4.85 7.08 24.11
C SER A 279 -5.58 8.43 24.26
N ASP A 280 -6.85 8.50 23.86
CA ASP A 280 -7.69 9.71 23.96
C ASP A 280 -8.51 9.74 25.28
N ILE A 281 -8.42 8.66 26.06
CA ILE A 281 -9.06 8.61 27.38
C ILE A 281 -8.14 9.34 28.37
N ASP A 282 -8.69 10.31 29.09
CA ASP A 282 -7.95 11.06 30.09
C ASP A 282 -7.26 10.12 31.08
N SER A 283 -6.00 10.40 31.39
CA SER A 283 -5.12 9.55 32.22
C SER A 283 -5.60 9.40 33.69
N GLU A 284 -6.67 10.08 34.08
CA GLU A 284 -7.26 9.98 35.42
C GLU A 284 -8.21 8.78 35.58
N GLU A 285 -8.73 8.22 34.46
CA GLU A 285 -9.51 6.98 34.48
C GLU A 285 -8.65 5.82 33.98
N GLU A 286 -8.17 4.96 34.86
CA GLU A 286 -7.54 3.67 34.51
C GLU A 286 -8.57 2.70 33.92
N VAL A 287 -8.94 2.91 32.66
CA VAL A 287 -9.82 1.96 31.95
C VAL A 287 -8.98 0.77 31.48
N SER A 288 -9.30 -0.43 31.97
CA SER A 288 -8.63 -1.63 31.49
C SER A 288 -8.83 -1.82 29.99
N THR A 289 -7.77 -2.26 29.29
CA THR A 289 -7.82 -2.53 27.84
C THR A 289 -8.96 -3.48 27.45
N GLU A 290 -9.30 -4.43 28.32
CA GLU A 290 -10.37 -5.40 28.09
C GLU A 290 -11.74 -4.75 28.15
N LEU A 291 -12.00 -3.91 29.14
CA LEU A 291 -13.24 -3.16 29.26
C LEU A 291 -13.42 -2.19 28.09
N PHE A 292 -12.33 -1.51 27.69
CA PHE A 292 -12.35 -0.60 26.54
C PHE A 292 -12.71 -1.33 25.23
N LEU A 293 -12.17 -2.51 24.99
CA LEU A 293 -12.43 -3.29 23.77
C LEU A 293 -13.80 -3.99 23.79
N SER A 294 -14.41 -4.18 24.95
CA SER A 294 -15.71 -4.88 25.09
C SER A 294 -16.87 -3.99 24.61
N ASN A 295 -17.93 -4.63 24.13
CA ASN A 295 -19.23 -4.00 23.84
C ASN A 295 -19.20 -2.70 23.03
N PHE A 296 -18.18 -2.52 22.17
CA PHE A 296 -17.97 -1.28 21.37
C PHE A 296 -17.75 -0.01 22.20
N ASN A 297 -17.31 -0.11 23.45
CA ASN A 297 -17.02 1.06 24.31
C ASN A 297 -16.02 2.04 23.68
N TRP A 298 -15.18 1.55 22.78
CA TRP A 298 -14.19 2.33 22.03
C TRP A 298 -14.77 3.26 20.96
N ILE A 299 -16.07 3.15 20.58
CA ILE A 299 -16.61 3.91 19.45
C ILE A 299 -16.54 5.42 19.67
N ASN A 300 -16.82 5.91 20.87
CA ASN A 300 -16.79 7.34 21.16
C ASN A 300 -15.36 7.90 21.01
N SER A 301 -14.36 7.22 21.54
CA SER A 301 -12.95 7.62 21.42
C SER A 301 -12.50 7.57 19.95
N TRP A 302 -12.95 6.56 19.20
CA TRP A 302 -12.66 6.47 17.78
C TRP A 302 -13.30 7.59 16.96
N LEU A 303 -14.54 7.96 17.27
CA LEU A 303 -15.24 9.07 16.60
C LEU A 303 -14.56 10.41 16.88
N SER A 304 -14.09 10.65 18.09
CA SER A 304 -13.39 11.89 18.44
C SER A 304 -12.03 11.99 17.74
N LEU A 305 -11.24 10.91 17.77
CA LEU A 305 -9.85 10.92 17.32
C LEU A 305 -9.70 10.66 15.82
N HIS A 306 -10.39 9.64 15.30
CA HIS A 306 -10.13 9.16 13.93
C HIS A 306 -11.17 9.60 12.90
N PHE A 307 -12.45 9.67 13.26
CA PHE A 307 -13.51 9.94 12.28
C PHE A 307 -13.40 11.35 11.67
N LYS A 308 -13.13 12.37 12.49
CA LYS A 308 -12.90 13.74 12.00
C LYS A 308 -11.74 13.80 11.01
N TYR A 309 -10.66 13.05 11.28
CA TYR A 309 -9.52 12.97 10.39
C TYR A 309 -9.87 12.27 9.07
N ILE A 310 -10.62 11.17 9.13
CA ILE A 310 -11.12 10.45 7.94
C ILE A 310 -12.00 11.36 7.09
N LEU A 311 -12.94 12.07 7.68
CA LEU A 311 -13.81 13.02 6.98
C LEU A 311 -13.01 14.14 6.31
N LYS A 312 -12.00 14.70 6.99
CA LYS A 312 -11.11 15.72 6.41
C LYS A 312 -10.37 15.23 5.15
N ILE A 313 -10.18 13.92 5.02
CA ILE A 313 -9.56 13.31 3.84
C ILE A 313 -10.59 12.98 2.78
N LEU A 314 -11.65 12.28 3.16
CA LEU A 314 -12.61 11.72 2.22
C LEU A 314 -13.53 12.77 1.62
N PHE A 315 -13.97 13.76 2.41
CA PHE A 315 -14.91 14.77 1.94
C PHE A 315 -14.39 15.54 0.72
N PRO A 316 -13.20 16.18 0.74
CA PRO A 316 -12.70 16.86 -0.45
C PRO A 316 -12.43 15.90 -1.63
N TYR A 317 -11.96 14.69 -1.35
CA TYR A 317 -11.75 13.69 -2.41
C TYR A 317 -13.06 13.33 -3.11
N ILE A 318 -14.10 13.02 -2.35
CA ILE A 318 -15.44 12.70 -2.91
C ILE A 318 -16.00 13.90 -3.67
N THR A 319 -15.86 15.12 -3.12
CA THR A 319 -16.32 16.36 -3.79
C THR A 319 -15.65 16.55 -5.14
N ILE A 320 -14.32 16.37 -5.24
CA ILE A 320 -13.60 16.44 -6.51
C ILE A 320 -14.12 15.37 -7.48
N CYS A 321 -14.31 14.15 -7.02
CA CYS A 321 -14.82 13.08 -7.87
C CYS A 321 -16.26 13.32 -8.34
N LEU A 322 -17.14 13.81 -7.48
CA LEU A 322 -18.51 14.18 -7.82
C LEU A 322 -18.54 15.35 -8.81
N PHE A 323 -17.64 16.31 -8.69
CA PHE A 323 -17.47 17.38 -9.68
C PHE A 323 -17.08 16.82 -11.04
N VAL A 324 -16.16 15.87 -11.13
CA VAL A 324 -15.84 15.15 -12.36
C VAL A 324 -17.08 14.50 -12.97
N ILE A 325 -17.84 13.78 -12.15
CA ILE A 325 -19.07 13.12 -12.58
C ILE A 325 -20.09 14.14 -13.07
N SER A 326 -20.28 15.27 -12.39
CA SER A 326 -21.24 16.30 -12.80
C SER A 326 -20.91 16.91 -14.17
N ILE A 327 -19.60 17.13 -14.46
CA ILE A 327 -19.16 17.58 -15.79
C ILE A 327 -19.43 16.50 -16.85
N LEU A 328 -19.20 15.22 -16.50
CA LEU A 328 -19.51 14.11 -17.40
C LEU A 328 -21.02 13.94 -17.60
N TYR A 329 -21.81 14.17 -16.57
CA TYR A 329 -23.27 14.07 -16.62
C TYR A 329 -23.91 15.18 -17.46
N TYR A 330 -23.38 16.41 -17.41
CA TYR A 330 -23.96 17.56 -18.12
C TYR A 330 -24.01 17.33 -19.64
N GLY A 331 -25.24 17.28 -20.20
CA GLY A 331 -25.49 16.99 -21.62
C GLY A 331 -25.29 15.52 -22.01
N SER A 332 -25.26 14.59 -21.07
CA SER A 332 -25.21 13.15 -21.35
C SER A 332 -26.59 12.51 -21.36
N LYS A 333 -26.72 11.37 -22.07
CA LYS A 333 -27.90 10.51 -21.99
C LYS A 333 -27.63 9.36 -21.02
N ARG A 334 -28.64 8.99 -20.25
CA ARG A 334 -28.54 7.82 -19.35
C ARG A 334 -28.42 6.54 -20.16
N LYS A 335 -27.46 5.69 -19.81
CA LYS A 335 -27.26 4.37 -20.43
C LYS A 335 -27.49 3.31 -19.35
N ILE A 336 -28.32 2.31 -19.66
CA ILE A 336 -28.50 1.16 -18.79
C ILE A 336 -27.32 0.22 -19.02
N ILE A 337 -26.58 -0.09 -17.94
CA ILE A 337 -25.46 -1.03 -17.99
C ILE A 337 -25.89 -2.37 -17.45
N SER A 338 -25.48 -3.44 -18.12
CA SER A 338 -25.63 -4.79 -17.61
C SER A 338 -24.85 -4.98 -16.30
N LYS A 339 -25.47 -5.59 -15.30
CA LYS A 339 -24.82 -5.90 -14.03
C LYS A 339 -23.74 -6.96 -14.26
N ASP A 340 -22.49 -6.60 -14.02
CA ASP A 340 -21.36 -7.53 -14.07
C ASP A 340 -21.21 -8.22 -12.70
N ARG A 341 -21.50 -9.52 -12.67
CA ARG A 341 -21.45 -10.34 -11.44
C ARG A 341 -20.06 -10.35 -10.81
N LYS A 342 -18.98 -10.41 -11.61
CA LYS A 342 -17.62 -10.43 -11.04
C LYS A 342 -17.25 -9.11 -10.41
N THR A 343 -17.57 -7.98 -11.03
CA THR A 343 -17.35 -6.65 -10.46
C THR A 343 -18.11 -6.50 -9.13
N LEU A 344 -19.32 -7.04 -9.03
CA LEU A 344 -20.07 -7.07 -7.76
C LEU A 344 -19.36 -7.93 -6.69
N ILE A 345 -18.84 -9.10 -7.06
CA ILE A 345 -18.09 -9.95 -6.11
C ILE A 345 -16.85 -9.22 -5.60
N TYR A 346 -16.08 -8.56 -6.46
CA TYR A 346 -14.93 -7.75 -6.04
C TYR A 346 -15.33 -6.63 -5.08
N PHE A 347 -16.43 -5.94 -5.36
CA PHE A 347 -16.99 -4.92 -4.47
C PHE A 347 -17.32 -5.49 -3.09
N LEU A 348 -18.02 -6.65 -3.03
CA LEU A 348 -18.38 -7.31 -1.78
C LEU A 348 -17.15 -7.75 -0.98
N VAL A 349 -16.09 -8.24 -1.64
CA VAL A 349 -14.84 -8.59 -0.97
C VAL A 349 -14.18 -7.34 -0.37
N LEU A 350 -14.14 -6.22 -1.10
CA LEU A 350 -13.59 -4.98 -0.58
C LEU A 350 -14.44 -4.42 0.58
N LEU A 351 -15.75 -4.59 0.53
CA LEU A 351 -16.65 -4.24 1.62
C LEU A 351 -16.34 -5.08 2.87
N LEU A 352 -16.19 -6.40 2.71
CA LEU A 352 -15.78 -7.30 3.78
C LEU A 352 -14.43 -6.88 4.39
N CYS A 353 -13.43 -6.59 3.55
CA CYS A 353 -12.14 -6.09 4.01
C CYS A 353 -12.28 -4.79 4.82
N SER A 354 -13.16 -3.88 4.39
CA SER A 354 -13.41 -2.62 5.09
C SER A 354 -14.12 -2.81 6.42
N ILE A 355 -15.06 -3.75 6.52
CA ILE A 355 -15.78 -4.09 7.76
C ILE A 355 -14.81 -4.69 8.78
N ILE A 356 -13.97 -5.64 8.36
CA ILE A 356 -13.00 -6.29 9.26
C ILE A 356 -11.91 -5.30 9.67
N TRP A 357 -11.46 -4.43 8.76
CA TRP A 357 -10.58 -3.32 9.12
C TRP A 357 -11.20 -2.44 10.21
N PHE A 358 -12.46 -2.02 10.03
CA PHE A 358 -13.16 -1.19 11.03
C PHE A 358 -13.27 -1.89 12.38
N TYR A 359 -13.60 -3.18 12.38
CA TYR A 359 -13.75 -3.94 13.62
C TYR A 359 -12.43 -4.16 14.37
N LYS A 360 -11.32 -4.44 13.64
CA LYS A 360 -10.05 -4.85 14.24
C LYS A 360 -9.02 -3.72 14.39
N SER A 361 -8.92 -2.83 13.42
CA SER A 361 -7.88 -1.80 13.44
C SER A 361 -8.30 -0.54 12.66
N PRO A 362 -9.31 0.21 13.18
CA PRO A 362 -9.99 1.26 12.43
C PRO A 362 -9.19 2.55 12.26
N MET A 363 -7.86 2.48 12.30
CA MET A 363 -6.99 3.59 11.95
C MET A 363 -6.93 3.76 10.43
N TYR A 364 -7.13 4.98 9.93
CA TYR A 364 -7.19 5.26 8.48
C TYR A 364 -5.98 4.70 7.71
N ARG A 365 -4.77 4.88 8.24
CA ARG A 365 -3.54 4.41 7.59
C ARG A 365 -3.44 2.89 7.42
N TYR A 366 -4.32 2.11 8.06
CA TYR A 366 -4.31 0.65 7.95
C TYR A 366 -5.31 0.09 6.94
N GLY A 367 -6.29 0.91 6.49
CA GLY A 367 -7.34 0.43 5.60
C GLY A 367 -7.72 1.37 4.46
N TYR A 368 -7.01 2.49 4.25
CA TYR A 368 -7.47 3.47 3.27
C TYR A 368 -7.57 2.93 1.84
N SER A 369 -6.77 1.95 1.46
CA SER A 369 -6.91 1.35 0.13
C SER A 369 -8.24 0.62 -0.06
N PHE A 370 -8.79 0.00 0.99
CA PHE A 370 -10.10 -0.62 0.93
C PHE A 370 -11.20 0.43 0.72
N ILE A 371 -11.18 1.48 1.57
CA ILE A 371 -12.16 2.57 1.52
C ILE A 371 -12.12 3.30 0.18
N ILE A 372 -10.92 3.69 -0.26
CA ILE A 372 -10.72 4.40 -1.53
C ILE A 372 -11.13 3.52 -2.71
N SER A 373 -10.82 2.23 -2.67
CA SER A 373 -11.25 1.31 -3.73
C SER A 373 -12.77 1.15 -3.77
N LEU A 374 -13.46 1.04 -2.62
CA LEU A 374 -14.91 0.99 -2.58
C LEU A 374 -15.54 2.26 -3.16
N ILE A 375 -15.05 3.43 -2.76
CA ILE A 375 -15.51 4.71 -3.30
C ILE A 375 -15.25 4.75 -4.82
N SER A 376 -14.04 4.39 -5.26
CA SER A 376 -13.68 4.37 -6.68
C SER A 376 -14.52 3.40 -7.50
N PHE A 377 -14.90 2.23 -6.94
CA PHE A 377 -15.82 1.28 -7.56
C PHE A 377 -17.21 1.89 -7.74
N SER A 378 -17.75 2.50 -6.68
CA SER A 378 -19.07 3.16 -6.72
C SER A 378 -19.11 4.28 -7.74
N LEU A 379 -18.09 5.13 -7.74
CA LEU A 379 -17.97 6.26 -8.68
C LEU A 379 -17.76 5.78 -10.13
N ALA A 380 -16.97 4.71 -10.33
CA ALA A 380 -16.79 4.11 -11.65
C ALA A 380 -18.10 3.54 -12.20
N TYR A 381 -18.88 2.87 -11.35
CA TYR A 381 -20.20 2.38 -11.73
C TYR A 381 -21.17 3.51 -12.10
N ILE A 382 -21.20 4.59 -11.31
CA ILE A 382 -21.99 5.78 -11.61
C ILE A 382 -21.56 6.39 -12.96
N SER A 383 -20.24 6.54 -13.18
CA SER A 383 -19.69 7.17 -14.40
C SER A 383 -20.02 6.41 -15.68
N LEU A 384 -20.14 5.08 -15.61
CA LEU A 384 -20.52 4.25 -16.75
C LEU A 384 -21.98 4.44 -17.19
N ASN A 385 -22.86 4.87 -16.28
CA ASN A 385 -24.29 5.09 -16.59
C ASN A 385 -24.55 6.29 -17.51
N PHE A 386 -23.50 7.00 -17.95
CA PHE A 386 -23.63 8.16 -18.81
C PHE A 386 -23.00 7.93 -20.19
N SER A 387 -23.75 8.20 -21.23
CA SER A 387 -23.24 8.22 -22.60
C SER A 387 -23.06 9.68 -23.07
N ILE A 388 -21.81 10.05 -23.30
CA ILE A 388 -21.42 11.41 -23.68
C ILE A 388 -20.86 11.37 -25.12
N ASN A 389 -20.92 12.52 -25.81
CA ASN A 389 -20.16 12.68 -27.05
C ASN A 389 -18.67 12.34 -26.78
N LEU A 390 -18.13 11.39 -27.55
CA LEU A 390 -16.79 10.82 -27.34
C LEU A 390 -15.70 11.90 -27.33
N LYS A 391 -15.78 12.93 -28.16
CA LYS A 391 -14.81 14.02 -28.23
C LYS A 391 -14.77 14.83 -26.93
N ARG A 392 -15.99 15.22 -26.43
CA ARG A 392 -16.11 15.98 -25.19
C ARG A 392 -15.61 15.15 -23.98
N GLN A 393 -16.03 13.89 -23.89
CA GLN A 393 -15.60 12.96 -22.85
C GLN A 393 -14.08 12.83 -22.82
N LYS A 394 -13.45 12.63 -23.98
CA LYS A 394 -12.01 12.52 -24.12
C LYS A 394 -11.29 13.77 -23.61
N ASN A 395 -11.74 14.97 -23.98
CA ASN A 395 -11.11 16.23 -23.57
C ASN A 395 -11.22 16.46 -22.05
N VAL A 396 -12.41 16.21 -21.46
CA VAL A 396 -12.62 16.33 -20.01
C VAL A 396 -11.71 15.36 -19.26
N LEU A 397 -11.63 14.11 -19.69
CA LEU A 397 -10.83 13.08 -19.02
C LEU A 397 -9.32 13.35 -19.16
N ILE A 398 -8.84 13.82 -20.31
CA ILE A 398 -7.46 14.28 -20.49
C ILE A 398 -7.15 15.42 -19.51
N PHE A 399 -8.02 16.43 -19.46
CA PHE A 399 -7.85 17.54 -18.53
C PHE A 399 -7.75 17.06 -17.07
N MET A 400 -8.62 16.14 -16.64
CA MET A 400 -8.60 15.60 -15.28
C MET A 400 -7.33 14.81 -14.97
N VAL A 401 -6.81 14.03 -15.91
CA VAL A 401 -5.54 13.32 -15.73
C VAL A 401 -4.39 14.32 -15.64
N ILE A 402 -4.33 15.32 -16.50
CA ILE A 402 -3.30 16.37 -16.45
C ILE A 402 -3.37 17.13 -15.13
N LEU A 403 -4.57 17.54 -14.69
CA LEU A 403 -4.77 18.23 -13.41
C LEU A 403 -4.28 17.39 -12.22
N SER A 404 -4.60 16.08 -12.22
CA SER A 404 -4.14 15.17 -11.17
C SER A 404 -2.62 15.05 -11.14
N LEU A 405 -1.97 14.90 -12.30
CA LEU A 405 -0.51 14.84 -12.38
C LEU A 405 0.15 16.17 -11.96
N SER A 406 -0.41 17.31 -12.38
CA SER A 406 0.06 18.63 -11.95
C SER A 406 -0.06 18.79 -10.42
N THR A 407 -1.17 18.37 -9.83
CA THR A 407 -1.37 18.38 -8.38
C THR A 407 -0.32 17.51 -7.67
N LEU A 408 -0.04 16.32 -8.21
CA LEU A 408 1.00 15.43 -7.68
C LEU A 408 2.38 16.11 -7.70
N LEU A 409 2.75 16.72 -8.82
CA LEU A 409 4.03 17.42 -8.98
C LEU A 409 4.14 18.60 -8.02
N ILE A 410 3.16 19.52 -8.04
CA ILE A 410 3.12 20.70 -7.18
C ILE A 410 3.24 20.33 -5.72
N LYS A 411 2.47 19.33 -5.28
CA LYS A 411 2.48 18.87 -3.90
C LYS A 411 3.87 18.36 -3.45
N ASN A 412 4.56 17.62 -4.30
CA ASN A 412 5.89 17.09 -3.95
C ASN A 412 6.96 18.19 -4.04
N ILE A 413 6.90 19.08 -5.04
CA ILE A 413 7.78 20.25 -5.14
C ILE A 413 7.60 21.17 -3.92
N TYR A 414 6.35 21.43 -3.51
CA TYR A 414 6.07 22.24 -2.32
C TYR A 414 6.70 21.62 -1.05
N ARG A 415 6.66 20.30 -0.92
CA ARG A 415 7.32 19.63 0.21
C ARG A 415 8.82 19.79 0.19
N ILE A 416 9.45 19.64 -0.97
CA ILE A 416 10.90 19.85 -1.10
C ILE A 416 11.28 21.28 -0.72
N ALA A 417 10.49 22.26 -1.19
CA ALA A 417 10.79 23.68 -1.01
C ALA A 417 10.51 24.20 0.41
N TYR A 418 9.46 23.70 1.08
CA TYR A 418 8.93 24.33 2.30
C TYR A 418 8.94 23.44 3.55
N THR A 419 9.32 22.16 3.47
CA THR A 419 9.48 21.34 4.68
C THR A 419 10.78 21.75 5.39
N LYS A 420 10.65 22.13 6.66
CA LYS A 420 11.80 22.48 7.52
C LYS A 420 12.72 21.28 7.83
N ASN A 421 12.32 20.08 7.47
CA ASN A 421 13.07 18.85 7.70
C ASN A 421 14.06 18.65 6.55
N ASN A 422 15.24 19.26 6.64
CA ASN A 422 16.33 19.12 5.68
C ASN A 422 16.99 17.71 5.78
N TYR A 423 16.19 16.65 5.68
CA TYR A 423 16.71 15.27 5.63
C TYR A 423 17.04 14.81 4.21
N ASN A 424 16.76 15.65 3.23
CA ASN A 424 16.99 15.34 1.83
C ASN A 424 18.30 15.97 1.35
N ASN A 425 19.15 15.16 0.76
CA ASN A 425 20.30 15.59 -0.02
C ASN A 425 20.09 15.21 -1.47
N TYR A 426 20.17 16.19 -2.36
CA TYR A 426 20.16 15.93 -3.78
C TYR A 426 21.46 15.23 -4.22
N PRO A 427 21.41 14.23 -5.12
CA PRO A 427 20.22 13.57 -5.70
C PRO A 427 19.60 12.48 -4.81
N TRP A 428 20.19 12.17 -3.66
CA TRP A 428 19.79 11.08 -2.77
C TRP A 428 19.24 11.63 -1.47
N PRO A 429 18.05 11.17 -1.02
CA PRO A 429 17.50 11.61 0.25
C PRO A 429 18.39 11.16 1.41
N LYS A 430 18.54 12.00 2.41
CA LYS A 430 19.13 11.61 3.69
C LYS A 430 18.15 10.84 4.53
N TYR A 431 18.62 9.82 5.22
CA TYR A 431 17.90 9.30 6.38
C TYR A 431 18.41 9.98 7.66
N TYR A 432 17.60 9.90 8.70
CA TYR A 432 17.95 10.46 9.99
C TYR A 432 18.93 9.52 10.71
N ALA A 433 20.13 9.98 10.95
CA ALA A 433 21.13 9.25 11.68
C ALA A 433 20.76 9.21 13.18
N MET A 434 20.69 8.03 13.74
CA MET A 434 20.46 7.85 15.18
C MET A 434 21.80 7.95 15.92
N ASP A 435 22.22 9.17 16.19
CA ASP A 435 23.32 9.43 17.13
C ASP A 435 22.77 9.67 18.55
N ASN A 436 23.65 9.69 19.54
CA ASN A 436 23.28 9.90 20.94
C ASN A 436 22.58 11.25 21.19
N ASN A 437 22.73 12.23 20.31
CA ASN A 437 22.14 13.57 20.44
C ASN A 437 20.69 13.58 19.96
N ASN A 438 20.34 12.64 19.09
CA ASN A 438 19.04 12.54 18.44
C ASN A 438 18.11 11.51 19.08
N LEU A 439 18.60 10.75 20.06
CA LEU A 439 17.77 9.81 20.80
C LEU A 439 16.81 10.57 21.71
N PRO A 440 15.52 10.15 21.79
CA PRO A 440 14.63 10.63 22.82
C PRO A 440 15.26 10.46 24.19
N GLY A 441 15.02 11.38 25.14
CA GLY A 441 15.68 11.39 26.45
C GLY A 441 15.64 10.06 27.22
N LYS A 442 14.60 9.24 26.98
CA LYS A 442 14.48 7.88 27.55
C LYS A 442 15.54 6.87 27.08
N PHE A 443 16.22 7.14 25.98
CA PHE A 443 17.21 6.24 25.36
C PHE A 443 18.62 6.83 25.36
N LYS A 444 18.83 8.00 25.96
CA LYS A 444 20.18 8.50 26.17
C LYS A 444 20.86 7.56 27.14
N LYS A 445 21.94 6.92 26.70
CA LYS A 445 22.82 6.20 27.62
C LYS A 445 23.31 7.19 28.65
N GLU A 446 23.03 6.95 29.92
CA GLU A 446 23.76 7.58 30.99
C GLU A 446 25.24 7.28 30.75
N LYS A 447 26.06 8.34 30.76
CA LYS A 447 27.50 8.21 30.60
C LYS A 447 28.12 7.61 31.84
#